data_79a5207e81df1327205bbd44d0632703
#
_entry.id   79a5207e81df1327205bbd44d0632703
#
_cell.length_a   1.000
_cell.length_b   1.000
_cell.length_c   1.000
_cell.angle_alpha   90.00
_cell.angle_beta   90.00
_cell.angle_gamma   90.00
#
_symmetry.space_group_name_H-M   'P 1'
#
loop_
_entity.id
_entity.type
_entity.pdbx_description
1 polymer ?
#
loop_
_entity_poly.entity_id
_entity_poly.type
_entity_poly.pdbx_seq_one_letter_code
_entity_poly.pdbx_strand_id
1 'polypeptide(L)'
;MTDPIADFLTRIRNAVKANHKVVEAPGSKIKQEITKILYEQGYILAYKFDTNEQGHPTIKIALKWDAATKSNAIKNLHRVSRPGLRQYASVEKMPRVMNGLGIAILSTSKGIMTDAKARKENVGGEVLAFVW
;
A
#
# COMPACT_ATOMS: atom_id res chain seq x y z
N MET A 1 -12.72 3.56 16.94
CA MET A 1 -11.57 2.70 16.63
C MET A 1 -10.75 3.31 15.52
N THR A 2 -9.43 3.43 15.69
CA THR A 2 -8.56 4.06 14.69
C THR A 2 -8.05 3.02 13.69
N ASP A 3 -7.85 3.45 12.44
CA ASP A 3 -7.26 2.62 11.41
C ASP A 3 -6.14 3.42 10.72
N PRO A 4 -4.90 3.36 11.26
CA PRO A 4 -3.79 4.11 10.69
C PRO A 4 -3.46 3.74 9.24
N ILE A 5 -3.68 2.48 8.85
CA ILE A 5 -3.44 2.04 7.48
C ILE A 5 -4.47 2.68 6.54
N ALA A 6 -5.74 2.70 6.93
CA ALA A 6 -6.79 3.35 6.14
C ALA A 6 -6.52 4.85 5.98
N ASP A 7 -6.09 5.51 7.05
CA ASP A 7 -5.71 6.92 7.00
C ASP A 7 -4.54 7.15 6.03
N PHE A 8 -3.52 6.31 6.09
CA PHE A 8 -2.37 6.37 5.19
C PHE A 8 -2.78 6.23 3.73
N LEU A 9 -3.60 5.22 3.42
CA LEU A 9 -4.10 5.00 2.06
C LEU A 9 -4.97 6.16 1.58
N THR A 10 -5.78 6.72 2.46
CA THR A 10 -6.63 7.88 2.15
C THR A 10 -5.80 9.11 1.82
N ARG A 11 -4.72 9.38 2.56
CA ARG A 11 -3.80 10.48 2.26
C ARG A 11 -3.20 10.35 0.88
N ILE A 12 -2.75 9.14 0.52
CA ILE A 12 -2.21 8.88 -0.82
C ILE A 12 -3.28 9.07 -1.89
N ARG A 13 -4.47 8.51 -1.66
CA ARG A 13 -5.60 8.62 -2.59
C ARG A 13 -5.99 10.06 -2.84
N ASN A 14 -6.09 10.86 -1.79
CA ASN A 14 -6.44 12.28 -1.91
C ASN A 14 -5.36 13.07 -2.65
N ALA A 15 -4.09 12.78 -2.40
CA ALA A 15 -2.98 13.42 -3.11
C ALA A 15 -3.00 13.07 -4.61
N VAL A 16 -3.31 11.82 -4.94
CA VAL A 16 -3.46 11.39 -6.34
C VAL A 16 -4.59 12.16 -7.02
N LYS A 17 -5.75 12.26 -6.38
CA LYS A 17 -6.90 12.99 -6.93
C LYS A 17 -6.64 14.48 -7.09
N ALA A 18 -5.86 15.08 -6.20
CA ALA A 18 -5.51 16.49 -6.24
C ALA A 18 -4.31 16.78 -7.17
N ASN A 19 -3.75 15.75 -7.79
CA ASN A 19 -2.56 15.85 -8.65
C ASN A 19 -1.34 16.43 -7.95
N HIS A 20 -1.20 16.16 -6.64
CA HIS A 20 0.00 16.50 -5.90
C HIS A 20 1.16 15.63 -6.34
N LYS A 21 2.36 16.20 -6.35
CA LYS A 21 3.58 15.44 -6.71
C LYS A 21 4.15 14.67 -5.54
N VAL A 22 3.94 15.17 -4.33
CA VAL A 22 4.48 14.58 -3.10
C VAL A 22 3.39 14.53 -2.05
N VAL A 23 3.39 13.46 -1.28
CA VAL A 23 2.51 13.31 -0.12
C VAL A 23 3.37 12.95 1.10
N GLU A 24 3.04 13.52 2.24
CA GLU A 24 3.70 13.23 3.52
C GLU A 24 2.68 12.67 4.50
N ALA A 25 3.10 11.68 5.29
CA ALA A 25 2.24 11.02 6.25
C ALA A 25 3.03 10.61 7.48
N PRO A 26 2.36 10.47 8.65
CA PRO A 26 2.99 9.83 9.80
C PRO A 26 3.43 8.42 9.46
N GLY A 27 4.60 8.00 9.94
CA GLY A 27 5.17 6.70 9.63
C GLY A 27 4.95 5.66 10.72
N SER A 28 5.07 4.41 10.34
CA SER A 28 5.15 3.24 11.21
C SER A 28 5.83 2.13 10.42
N LYS A 29 6.24 1.05 11.10
CA LYS A 29 6.91 -0.06 10.43
C LYS A 29 6.03 -0.65 9.32
N ILE A 30 4.73 -0.87 9.60
CA ILE A 30 3.81 -1.43 8.62
C ILE A 30 3.66 -0.49 7.41
N LYS A 31 3.49 0.81 7.65
CA LYS A 31 3.36 1.79 6.57
C LYS A 31 4.64 1.88 5.74
N GLN A 32 5.81 1.77 6.36
CA GLN A 32 7.08 1.73 5.64
C GLN A 32 7.16 0.51 4.73
N GLU A 33 6.75 -0.67 5.22
CA GLU A 33 6.74 -1.88 4.41
C GLU A 33 5.77 -1.78 3.23
N ILE A 34 4.59 -1.20 3.45
CA ILE A 34 3.62 -0.93 2.38
C ILE A 34 4.23 0.01 1.34
N THR A 35 4.92 1.05 1.78
CA THR A 35 5.57 2.02 0.89
C THR A 35 6.63 1.36 0.01
N LYS A 36 7.45 0.48 0.59
CA LYS A 36 8.46 -0.27 -0.16
C LYS A 36 7.83 -1.14 -1.24
N ILE A 37 6.71 -1.78 -0.94
CA ILE A 37 5.97 -2.60 -1.91
C ILE A 37 5.44 -1.73 -3.05
N LEU A 38 4.86 -0.58 -2.75
CA LEU A 38 4.37 0.34 -3.79
C LEU A 38 5.50 0.77 -4.71
N TYR A 39 6.68 1.02 -4.17
CA TYR A 39 7.84 1.38 -4.96
C TYR A 39 8.32 0.21 -5.84
N GLU A 40 8.47 -0.98 -5.27
CA GLU A 40 8.92 -2.17 -5.98
C GLU A 40 7.98 -2.57 -7.11
N GLN A 41 6.67 -2.36 -6.91
CA GLN A 41 5.66 -2.68 -7.92
C GLN A 41 5.44 -1.56 -8.94
N GLY A 42 6.18 -0.46 -8.82
CA GLY A 42 6.13 0.62 -9.80
C GLY A 42 4.95 1.57 -9.65
N TYR A 43 4.31 1.63 -8.50
CA TYR A 43 3.18 2.53 -8.26
C TYR A 43 3.59 3.92 -7.81
N ILE A 44 4.77 4.08 -7.24
CA ILE A 44 5.31 5.37 -6.83
C ILE A 44 6.71 5.58 -7.41
N LEU A 45 7.11 6.84 -7.52
CA LEU A 45 8.39 7.20 -8.12
C LEU A 45 9.55 7.02 -7.13
N ALA A 46 9.35 7.46 -5.89
CA ALA A 46 10.38 7.41 -4.85
C ALA A 46 9.74 7.56 -3.48
N TYR A 47 10.50 7.27 -2.44
CA TYR A 47 10.06 7.49 -1.06
C TYR A 47 11.24 7.85 -0.18
N LYS A 48 10.94 8.48 0.96
CA LYS A 48 11.93 8.80 1.98
C LYS A 48 11.32 8.60 3.35
N PHE A 49 12.05 7.94 4.24
CA PHE A 49 11.69 7.82 5.65
C PHE A 49 12.52 8.82 6.43
N ASP A 50 11.87 9.58 7.30
CA ASP A 50 12.49 10.64 8.05
C ASP A 50 11.88 10.74 9.44
N THR A 51 12.35 11.70 10.21
CA THR A 51 11.84 12.02 11.55
C THR A 51 11.55 13.51 11.60
N ASN A 52 10.38 13.88 12.12
CA ASN A 52 10.03 15.30 12.23
C ASN A 52 10.75 15.95 13.42
N GLU A 53 10.52 17.26 13.63
CA GLU A 53 11.15 18.03 14.71
C GLU A 53 10.85 17.47 16.09
N GLN A 54 9.71 16.79 16.26
CA GLN A 54 9.29 16.19 17.53
C GLN A 54 9.81 14.77 17.72
N GLY A 55 10.61 14.25 16.78
CA GLY A 55 11.15 12.90 16.84
C GLY A 55 10.20 11.80 16.36
N HIS A 56 9.08 12.17 15.74
CA HIS A 56 8.12 11.20 15.23
C HIS A 56 8.48 10.77 13.80
N PRO A 57 8.33 9.49 13.44
CA PRO A 57 8.64 9.03 12.09
C PRO A 57 7.66 9.60 11.07
N THR A 58 8.18 9.95 9.90
CA THR A 58 7.39 10.42 8.76
C THR A 58 7.77 9.67 7.50
N ILE A 59 6.82 9.59 6.56
CA ILE A 59 7.03 9.00 5.24
C ILE A 59 6.71 10.07 4.20
N LYS A 60 7.65 10.31 3.29
CA LYS A 60 7.43 11.15 2.11
C LYS A 60 7.40 10.26 0.88
N ILE A 61 6.40 10.43 0.05
CA ILE A 61 6.19 9.64 -1.16
C ILE A 61 6.11 10.59 -2.35
N ALA A 62 6.96 10.37 -3.35
CA ALA A 62 6.85 11.04 -4.64
C ALA A 62 5.95 10.20 -5.53
N LEU A 63 4.82 10.77 -5.94
CA LEU A 63 3.83 10.09 -6.77
C LEU A 63 4.31 10.00 -8.22
N LYS A 64 3.87 8.97 -8.91
CA LYS A 64 4.33 8.66 -10.27
C LYS A 64 3.23 8.98 -11.27
N TRP A 65 3.53 9.90 -12.21
CA TRP A 65 2.66 10.20 -13.32
C TRP A 65 3.01 9.31 -14.51
N ASP A 66 2.00 8.69 -15.11
CA ASP A 66 2.17 7.87 -16.30
C ASP A 66 1.80 8.72 -17.52
N ALA A 67 2.81 9.10 -18.30
CA ALA A 67 2.63 9.94 -19.49
C ALA A 67 1.83 9.23 -20.59
N ALA A 68 1.93 7.91 -20.68
CA ALA A 68 1.21 7.12 -21.69
C ALA A 68 -0.30 7.15 -21.46
N THR A 69 -0.74 6.99 -20.23
CA THR A 69 -2.16 7.03 -19.88
C THR A 69 -2.63 8.42 -19.46
N LYS A 70 -1.72 9.38 -19.31
CA LYS A 70 -1.97 10.75 -18.83
C LYS A 70 -2.69 10.75 -17.50
N SER A 71 -2.25 9.87 -16.59
CA SER A 71 -2.84 9.73 -15.27
C SER A 71 -1.80 9.25 -14.27
N ASN A 72 -2.14 9.26 -12.98
CA ASN A 72 -1.26 8.72 -11.95
C ASN A 72 -1.13 7.20 -12.12
N ALA A 73 0.04 6.65 -11.77
CA ALA A 73 0.27 5.21 -11.80
C ALA A 73 -0.68 4.46 -10.85
N ILE A 74 -1.05 5.08 -9.74
CA ILE A 74 -2.06 4.54 -8.82
C ILE A 74 -3.44 4.97 -9.32
N LYS A 75 -4.28 3.99 -9.68
CA LYS A 75 -5.67 4.25 -10.04
C LYS A 75 -6.56 4.24 -8.82
N ASN A 76 -6.33 3.30 -7.90
CA ASN A 76 -7.12 3.19 -6.68
C ASN A 76 -6.35 2.47 -5.58
N LEU A 77 -6.72 2.77 -4.33
CA LEU A 77 -6.22 2.16 -3.10
C LEU A 77 -7.44 1.80 -2.27
N HIS A 78 -7.64 0.53 -1.98
CA HIS A 78 -8.80 0.05 -1.27
C HIS A 78 -8.40 -0.71 -0.01
N ARG A 79 -8.83 -0.23 1.15
CA ARG A 79 -8.63 -0.91 2.44
C ARG A 79 -9.55 -2.12 2.53
N VAL A 80 -9.03 -3.30 2.76
CA VAL A 80 -9.82 -4.54 2.83
C VAL A 80 -10.06 -4.94 4.28
N SER A 81 -9.02 -5.36 5.00
CA SER A 81 -9.14 -5.75 6.41
C SER A 81 -9.20 -4.49 7.28
N ARG A 82 -10.13 -4.44 8.21
CA ARG A 82 -10.34 -3.30 9.11
C ARG A 82 -10.33 -3.76 10.56
N PRO A 83 -10.01 -2.88 11.51
CA PRO A 83 -10.01 -3.26 12.93
C PRO A 83 -11.32 -3.89 13.41
N GLY A 84 -12.47 -3.45 12.88
CA GLY A 84 -13.79 -3.98 13.22
C GLY A 84 -14.19 -5.23 12.45
N LEU A 85 -13.47 -5.56 11.36
CA LEU A 85 -13.76 -6.73 10.53
C LEU A 85 -12.50 -7.16 9.80
N ARG A 86 -11.74 -8.06 10.42
CA ARG A 86 -10.50 -8.58 9.84
C ARG A 86 -10.81 -9.54 8.69
N GLN A 87 -10.02 -9.44 7.63
CA GLN A 87 -10.17 -10.25 6.42
C GLN A 87 -8.89 -11.05 6.19
N TYR A 88 -9.01 -12.38 6.10
CA TYR A 88 -7.88 -13.28 5.89
C TYR A 88 -8.10 -14.10 4.63
N ALA A 89 -7.00 -14.52 4.01
CA ALA A 89 -7.05 -15.43 2.87
C ALA A 89 -6.00 -16.52 3.01
N SER A 90 -6.40 -17.75 2.70
CA SER A 90 -5.46 -18.86 2.57
C SER A 90 -4.77 -18.77 1.22
N VAL A 91 -3.69 -19.52 1.04
CA VAL A 91 -2.97 -19.60 -0.24
C VAL A 91 -3.91 -19.98 -1.38
N GLU A 92 -4.80 -20.93 -1.13
CA GLU A 92 -5.74 -21.46 -2.14
C GLU A 92 -6.78 -20.43 -2.56
N LYS A 93 -7.15 -19.52 -1.65
CA LYS A 93 -8.18 -18.50 -1.88
C LYS A 93 -7.60 -17.10 -2.00
N MET A 94 -6.32 -17.00 -2.36
CA MET A 94 -5.65 -15.72 -2.49
C MET A 94 -6.32 -14.85 -3.56
N PRO A 95 -6.72 -13.61 -3.22
CA PRO A 95 -7.39 -12.75 -4.20
C PRO A 95 -6.45 -12.32 -5.31
N ARG A 96 -7.02 -12.10 -6.48
CA ARG A 96 -6.33 -11.48 -7.62
C ARG A 96 -7.02 -10.16 -7.92
N VAL A 97 -6.24 -9.08 -7.95
CA VAL A 97 -6.75 -7.74 -8.18
C VAL A 97 -6.65 -7.43 -9.67
N MET A 98 -7.77 -7.09 -10.30
CA MET A 98 -7.83 -6.76 -11.73
C MET A 98 -7.14 -7.82 -12.60
N ASN A 99 -7.43 -9.10 -12.35
CA ASN A 99 -6.84 -10.25 -13.06
C ASN A 99 -5.30 -10.26 -13.04
N GLY A 100 -4.70 -9.80 -11.94
CA GLY A 100 -3.25 -9.77 -11.79
C GLY A 100 -2.59 -8.49 -12.26
N LEU A 101 -3.34 -7.53 -12.79
CA LEU A 101 -2.80 -6.21 -13.16
C LEU A 101 -2.56 -5.33 -11.92
N GLY A 102 -3.33 -5.54 -10.86
CA GLY A 102 -3.12 -4.90 -9.58
C GLY A 102 -2.47 -5.85 -8.58
N ILE A 103 -2.37 -5.40 -7.33
CA ILE A 103 -1.79 -6.19 -6.25
C ILE A 103 -2.71 -6.19 -5.03
N ALA A 104 -2.63 -7.27 -4.25
CA ALA A 104 -3.10 -7.29 -2.87
C ALA A 104 -1.88 -7.21 -1.96
N ILE A 105 -1.98 -6.43 -0.89
CA ILE A 105 -0.93 -6.33 0.12
C ILE A 105 -1.40 -7.11 1.34
N LEU A 106 -0.58 -8.08 1.77
CA LEU A 106 -0.91 -8.98 2.86
C LEU A 106 0.07 -8.89 4.00
N SER A 107 -0.43 -9.09 5.21
CA SER A 107 0.38 -9.32 6.40
C SER A 107 0.42 -10.82 6.66
N THR A 108 1.59 -11.42 6.55
CA THR A 108 1.81 -12.86 6.71
C THR A 108 2.78 -13.13 7.84
N SER A 109 2.92 -14.40 8.20
CA SER A 109 3.92 -14.82 9.18
C SER A 109 5.36 -14.52 8.73
N LYS A 110 5.57 -14.34 7.42
CA LYS A 110 6.89 -14.01 6.84
C LYS A 110 7.03 -12.53 6.50
N GLY A 111 6.11 -11.70 6.96
CA GLY A 111 6.15 -10.25 6.76
C GLY A 111 5.06 -9.72 5.86
N ILE A 112 5.16 -8.43 5.54
CA ILE A 112 4.24 -7.76 4.62
C ILE A 112 4.70 -8.04 3.19
N MET A 113 3.79 -8.50 2.34
CA MET A 113 4.13 -8.88 0.97
C MET A 113 2.94 -8.77 0.04
N THR A 114 3.20 -8.90 -1.27
CA THR A 114 2.14 -8.95 -2.28
C THR A 114 1.50 -10.33 -2.33
N ASP A 115 0.31 -10.41 -2.94
CA ASP A 115 -0.37 -11.69 -3.18
C ASP A 115 0.49 -12.64 -4.04
N ALA A 116 1.17 -12.13 -5.06
CA ALA A 116 2.03 -12.94 -5.91
C ALA A 116 3.18 -13.58 -5.11
N LYS A 117 3.82 -12.80 -4.24
CA LYS A 117 4.90 -13.31 -3.40
C LYS A 117 4.37 -14.29 -2.36
N ALA A 118 3.20 -14.03 -1.79
CA ALA A 118 2.57 -14.94 -0.82
C ALA A 118 2.25 -16.29 -1.45
N ARG A 119 1.75 -16.30 -2.69
CA ARG A 119 1.51 -17.55 -3.43
C ARG A 119 2.83 -18.30 -3.66
N LYS A 120 3.86 -17.59 -4.07
CA LYS A 120 5.18 -18.17 -4.32
C LYS A 120 5.78 -18.80 -3.06
N GLU A 121 5.59 -18.16 -1.91
CA GLU A 121 6.08 -18.64 -0.63
C GLU A 121 5.13 -19.60 0.08
N ASN A 122 3.97 -19.85 -0.53
CA ASN A 122 2.95 -20.77 -0.02
C ASN A 122 2.45 -20.37 1.38
N VAL A 123 2.17 -19.08 1.56
CA VAL A 123 1.64 -18.54 2.81
C VAL A 123 0.37 -17.74 2.57
N GLY A 124 -0.58 -17.83 3.51
CA GLY A 124 -1.73 -16.96 3.55
C GLY A 124 -1.53 -15.87 4.61
N GLY A 125 -2.50 -15.00 4.74
CA GLY A 125 -2.42 -13.94 5.75
C GLY A 125 -3.61 -12.99 5.73
N GLU A 126 -3.45 -11.90 6.46
CA GLU A 126 -4.44 -10.83 6.52
C GLU A 126 -4.32 -9.96 5.27
N VAL A 127 -5.44 -9.80 4.56
CA VAL A 127 -5.49 -8.97 3.34
C VAL A 127 -5.67 -7.51 3.76
N LEU A 128 -4.59 -6.74 3.71
CA LEU A 128 -4.60 -5.36 4.17
C LEU A 128 -5.28 -4.42 3.18
N ALA A 129 -4.92 -4.51 1.90
CA ALA A 129 -5.40 -3.57 0.90
C ALA A 129 -5.26 -4.13 -0.52
N PHE A 130 -6.04 -3.55 -1.43
CA PHE A 130 -5.87 -3.72 -2.87
C PHE A 130 -5.36 -2.42 -3.49
N VAL A 131 -4.46 -2.54 -4.47
CA VAL A 131 -3.90 -1.41 -5.21
C VAL A 131 -3.93 -1.75 -6.70
N TRP A 132 -4.37 -0.77 -7.51
CA TRP A 132 -4.30 -0.90 -8.97
C TRP A 132 -4.23 0.44 -9.68
#